data_20c685e2fbc9670f88bca7398533277e
#
_entry.id   20c685e2fbc9670f88bca7398533277e
#
_cell.length_a   1.000
_cell.length_b   1.000
_cell.length_c   1.000
_cell.angle_alpha   90.00
_cell.angle_beta   90.00
_cell.angle_gamma   90.00
#
_symmetry.space_group_name_H-M   'P 1'
#
loop_
_entity.id
_entity.type
_entity.pdbx_description
1 polymer ?
#
loop_
_entity_poly.entity_id
_entity_poly.type
_entity_poly.pdbx_seq_one_letter_code
_entity_poly.pdbx_strand_id
1 'polypeptide(L)'
;MHLLIEALLDGDQARSIAEAKRLGAAGAAVEQIVVDGIGKAVEQLDGKCTIEQFNLLEIMLVGRAVMGVVKELFPQGEPGVIIRGTVIVCSLEGDVHDLGKSILKMVLTAKGYRVIDCGRDCPLDKLLETAGQQQADAVCISGLITTVIPQVKRVRELAQERGLEHIKILAGGAALKQATAENLKVDFVADTAFDGARYLESALS
;
A
#
# COMPACT_ATOMS: atom_id res chain seq x y z
N MET A 1 6.07 -23.29 2.66
CA MET A 1 5.35 -22.17 2.05
C MET A 1 3.82 -22.27 2.21
N HIS A 2 3.17 -23.38 1.86
CA HIS A 2 1.71 -23.54 1.96
C HIS A 2 1.14 -23.22 3.36
N LEU A 3 1.74 -23.74 4.44
CA LEU A 3 1.30 -23.45 5.81
C LEU A 3 1.40 -21.98 6.20
N LEU A 4 2.36 -21.24 5.64
CA LEU A 4 2.45 -19.79 5.84
C LEU A 4 1.28 -19.08 5.15
N ILE A 5 0.97 -19.45 3.90
CA ILE A 5 -0.15 -18.86 3.15
C ILE A 5 -1.48 -19.11 3.88
N GLU A 6 -1.73 -20.33 4.34
CA GLU A 6 -2.92 -20.65 5.13
C GLU A 6 -3.01 -19.82 6.40
N ALA A 7 -1.93 -19.75 7.20
CA ALA A 7 -1.91 -18.97 8.44
C ALA A 7 -2.17 -17.48 8.20
N LEU A 8 -1.62 -16.92 7.10
CA LEU A 8 -1.88 -15.54 6.69
C LEU A 8 -3.35 -15.33 6.33
N LEU A 9 -3.93 -16.21 5.52
CA LEU A 9 -5.34 -16.12 5.09
C LEU A 9 -6.32 -16.33 6.24
N ASP A 10 -5.95 -17.14 7.23
CA ASP A 10 -6.71 -17.32 8.49
C ASP A 10 -6.61 -16.06 9.40
N GLY A 11 -5.72 -15.12 9.07
CA GLY A 11 -5.44 -13.93 9.90
C GLY A 11 -4.75 -14.26 11.22
N ASP A 12 -4.19 -15.48 11.36
CA ASP A 12 -3.45 -15.93 12.54
C ASP A 12 -2.02 -15.38 12.51
N GLN A 13 -1.83 -14.22 13.11
CA GLN A 13 -0.53 -13.55 13.15
C GLN A 13 0.54 -14.40 13.85
N ALA A 14 0.21 -15.06 14.94
CA ALA A 14 1.19 -15.84 15.71
C ALA A 14 1.69 -17.05 14.92
N ARG A 15 0.76 -17.79 14.31
CA ARG A 15 1.07 -18.93 13.42
C ARG A 15 1.84 -18.47 12.18
N SER A 16 1.46 -17.33 11.58
CA SER A 16 2.15 -16.78 10.41
C SER A 16 3.61 -16.45 10.71
N ILE A 17 3.89 -15.79 11.84
CA ILE A 17 5.24 -15.47 12.29
C ILE A 17 6.04 -16.76 12.55
N ALA A 18 5.45 -17.73 13.23
CA ALA A 18 6.09 -19.01 13.52
C ALA A 18 6.48 -19.77 12.24
N GLU A 19 5.59 -19.81 11.24
CA GLU A 19 5.85 -20.45 9.95
C GLU A 19 6.93 -19.72 9.14
N ALA A 20 6.94 -18.37 9.15
CA ALA A 20 7.98 -17.59 8.51
C ALA A 20 9.37 -17.86 9.13
N LYS A 21 9.46 -17.89 10.46
CA LYS A 21 10.69 -18.27 11.17
C LYS A 21 11.15 -19.70 10.83
N ARG A 22 10.22 -20.64 10.81
CA ARG A 22 10.51 -22.04 10.45
C ARG A 22 11.08 -22.15 9.03
N LEU A 23 10.51 -21.40 8.08
CA LEU A 23 11.00 -21.36 6.69
C LEU A 23 12.41 -20.77 6.61
N GLY A 24 12.67 -19.66 7.30
CA GLY A 24 14.00 -19.06 7.36
C GLY A 24 15.03 -19.99 7.98
N ALA A 25 14.70 -20.66 9.09
CA ALA A 25 15.55 -21.66 9.73
C ALA A 25 15.80 -22.89 8.85
N ALA A 26 14.87 -23.22 7.94
CA ALA A 26 15.03 -24.27 6.93
C ALA A 26 15.81 -23.81 5.68
N GLY A 27 16.37 -22.59 5.65
CA GLY A 27 17.19 -22.07 4.57
C GLY A 27 16.41 -21.37 3.44
N ALA A 28 15.12 -21.11 3.61
CA ALA A 28 14.39 -20.30 2.63
C ALA A 28 14.90 -18.85 2.66
N ALA A 29 15.17 -18.30 1.46
CA ALA A 29 15.52 -16.89 1.35
C ALA A 29 14.35 -15.98 1.76
N VAL A 30 14.66 -14.83 2.35
CA VAL A 30 13.63 -13.87 2.78
C VAL A 30 12.77 -13.43 1.60
N GLU A 31 13.39 -13.24 0.42
CA GLU A 31 12.71 -12.95 -0.84
C GLU A 31 11.65 -13.99 -1.19
N GLN A 32 11.96 -15.26 -1.03
CA GLN A 32 11.00 -16.33 -1.30
C GLN A 32 9.82 -16.31 -0.31
N ILE A 33 10.09 -16.01 0.96
CA ILE A 33 9.03 -15.87 1.97
C ILE A 33 8.11 -14.70 1.62
N VAL A 34 8.66 -13.58 1.17
CA VAL A 34 7.89 -12.40 0.76
C VAL A 34 7.10 -12.69 -0.52
N VAL A 35 7.76 -13.09 -1.59
CA VAL A 35 7.11 -13.24 -2.91
C VAL A 35 6.18 -14.45 -2.94
N ASP A 36 6.67 -15.64 -2.56
CA ASP A 36 5.92 -16.89 -2.66
C ASP A 36 5.01 -17.16 -1.46
N GLY A 37 5.23 -16.48 -0.34
CA GLY A 37 4.39 -16.58 0.86
C GLY A 37 3.40 -15.44 0.95
N ILE A 38 3.91 -14.25 1.30
CA ILE A 38 3.06 -13.08 1.56
C ILE A 38 2.37 -12.61 0.26
N GLY A 39 3.11 -12.49 -0.85
CA GLY A 39 2.57 -12.07 -2.15
C GLY A 39 1.42 -12.96 -2.60
N LYS A 40 1.59 -14.29 -2.56
CA LYS A 40 0.52 -15.25 -2.94
C LYS A 40 -0.69 -15.21 -1.99
N ALA A 41 -0.49 -14.99 -0.69
CA ALA A 41 -1.60 -14.82 0.24
C ALA A 41 -2.43 -13.57 -0.10
N VAL A 42 -1.76 -12.46 -0.41
CA VAL A 42 -2.41 -11.21 -0.80
C VAL A 42 -3.12 -11.32 -2.16
N GLU A 43 -2.55 -12.03 -3.13
CA GLU A 43 -3.21 -12.33 -4.41
C GLU A 43 -4.49 -13.17 -4.23
N GLN A 44 -4.46 -14.18 -3.34
CA GLN A 44 -5.64 -14.98 -3.04
C GLN A 44 -6.71 -14.17 -2.30
N LEU A 45 -6.29 -13.24 -1.42
CA LEU A 45 -7.20 -12.32 -0.75
C LEU A 45 -7.87 -11.38 -1.77
N ASP A 46 -7.10 -10.82 -2.72
CA ASP A 46 -7.64 -9.98 -3.82
C ASP A 46 -8.69 -10.73 -4.63
N GLY A 47 -8.41 -11.98 -5.02
CA GLY A 47 -9.34 -12.82 -5.76
C GLY A 47 -10.67 -13.13 -5.02
N LYS A 48 -10.68 -13.03 -3.68
CA LYS A 48 -11.88 -13.17 -2.85
C LYS A 48 -12.61 -11.85 -2.62
N CYS A 49 -11.91 -10.72 -2.75
CA CYS A 49 -12.46 -9.38 -2.48
C CYS A 49 -13.19 -8.83 -3.71
N THR A 50 -14.35 -9.42 -4.03
CA THR A 50 -15.28 -8.84 -5.01
C THR A 50 -16.20 -7.81 -4.32
N ILE A 51 -16.83 -6.94 -5.12
CA ILE A 51 -17.79 -5.94 -4.60
C ILE A 51 -18.92 -6.61 -3.79
N GLU A 52 -19.28 -7.84 -4.14
CA GLU A 52 -20.36 -8.61 -3.50
C GLU A 52 -19.88 -9.39 -2.25
N GLN A 53 -18.58 -9.66 -2.13
CA GLN A 53 -17.98 -10.48 -1.08
C GLN A 53 -16.89 -9.74 -0.28
N PHE A 54 -17.00 -8.44 -0.19
CA PHE A 54 -16.02 -7.61 0.53
C PHE A 54 -16.12 -7.85 2.05
N ASN A 55 -15.19 -8.63 2.59
CA ASN A 55 -15.09 -8.87 4.03
C ASN A 55 -13.98 -8.02 4.65
N LEU A 56 -14.35 -6.86 5.17
CA LEU A 56 -13.41 -5.92 5.78
C LEU A 56 -12.64 -6.53 6.95
N LEU A 57 -13.32 -7.31 7.80
CA LEU A 57 -12.68 -7.95 8.95
C LEU A 57 -11.60 -8.95 8.51
N GLU A 58 -11.87 -9.76 7.48
CA GLU A 58 -10.89 -10.70 6.91
C GLU A 58 -9.66 -9.94 6.39
N ILE A 59 -9.87 -8.87 5.61
CA ILE A 59 -8.77 -8.04 5.09
C ILE A 59 -7.92 -7.46 6.24
N MET A 60 -8.56 -6.98 7.30
CA MET A 60 -7.86 -6.42 8.47
C MET A 60 -7.06 -7.48 9.22
N LEU A 61 -7.60 -8.68 9.39
CA LEU A 61 -6.91 -9.79 10.08
C LEU A 61 -5.71 -10.28 9.25
N VAL A 62 -5.90 -10.52 7.96
CA VAL A 62 -4.81 -10.86 7.04
C VAL A 62 -3.76 -9.76 7.01
N GLY A 63 -4.17 -8.51 6.91
CA GLY A 63 -3.26 -7.36 6.95
C GLY A 63 -2.40 -7.31 8.21
N ARG A 64 -3.00 -7.56 9.37
CA ARG A 64 -2.27 -7.64 10.64
C ARG A 64 -1.27 -8.81 10.65
N ALA A 65 -1.65 -9.97 10.14
CA ALA A 65 -0.77 -11.13 10.05
C ALA A 65 0.41 -10.86 9.10
N VAL A 66 0.15 -10.30 7.92
CA VAL A 66 1.16 -9.88 6.93
C VAL A 66 2.16 -8.90 7.56
N MET A 67 1.67 -7.82 8.17
CA MET A 67 2.55 -6.82 8.79
C MET A 67 3.34 -7.38 9.97
N GLY A 68 2.80 -8.37 10.69
CA GLY A 68 3.51 -9.09 11.73
C GLY A 68 4.69 -9.89 11.17
N VAL A 69 4.50 -10.61 10.08
CA VAL A 69 5.58 -11.34 9.39
C VAL A 69 6.60 -10.38 8.80
N VAL A 70 6.18 -9.30 8.14
CA VAL A 70 7.10 -8.29 7.60
C VAL A 70 7.98 -7.70 8.70
N LYS A 71 7.40 -7.32 9.84
CA LYS A 71 8.16 -6.80 10.99
C LYS A 71 9.17 -7.82 11.54
N GLU A 72 8.83 -9.10 11.53
CA GLU A 72 9.73 -10.16 11.96
C GLU A 72 10.90 -10.38 10.99
N LEU A 73 10.62 -10.36 9.68
CA LEU A 73 11.64 -10.53 8.64
C LEU A 73 12.57 -9.30 8.53
N PHE A 74 12.04 -8.11 8.83
CA PHE A 74 12.74 -6.82 8.72
C PHE A 74 12.65 -6.02 10.03
N PRO A 75 13.32 -6.45 11.10
CA PRO A 75 13.21 -5.81 12.42
C PRO A 75 13.75 -4.37 12.44
N GLN A 76 14.60 -3.99 11.49
CA GLN A 76 15.11 -2.61 11.34
C GLN A 76 14.22 -1.72 10.46
N GLY A 77 13.08 -2.22 10.01
CA GLY A 77 12.03 -1.42 9.35
C GLY A 77 12.20 -1.22 7.85
N GLU A 78 13.31 -1.64 7.25
CA GLU A 78 13.50 -1.58 5.79
C GLU A 78 13.46 -2.99 5.21
N PRO A 79 12.53 -3.28 4.27
CA PRO A 79 12.60 -4.50 3.49
C PRO A 79 13.89 -4.44 2.64
N GLY A 80 14.92 -5.19 3.02
CA GLY A 80 16.16 -5.33 2.24
C GLY A 80 15.97 -6.15 0.96
N VAL A 81 14.75 -6.41 0.55
CA VAL A 81 14.40 -7.34 -0.52
C VAL A 81 13.62 -6.62 -1.60
N ILE A 82 14.15 -6.62 -2.79
CA ILE A 82 13.56 -6.19 -4.06
C ILE A 82 12.67 -4.96 -3.89
N ILE A 83 13.30 -3.80 -3.83
CA ILE A 83 12.58 -2.54 -3.87
C ILE A 83 12.13 -2.33 -5.31
N ARG A 84 10.87 -2.64 -5.60
CA ARG A 84 10.23 -2.36 -6.90
C ARG A 84 10.02 -0.87 -7.12
N GLY A 85 10.18 -0.08 -6.06
CA GLY A 85 10.03 1.36 -6.05
C GLY A 85 9.64 1.86 -4.66
N THR A 86 9.72 3.17 -4.47
CA THR A 86 9.33 3.86 -3.23
C THR A 86 7.96 4.52 -3.42
N VAL A 87 6.99 4.16 -2.59
CA VAL A 87 5.63 4.67 -2.66
C VAL A 87 5.26 5.37 -1.36
N ILE A 88 4.73 6.58 -1.45
CA ILE A 88 4.20 7.29 -0.30
C ILE A 88 2.69 7.09 -0.22
N VAL A 89 2.18 6.81 0.96
CA VAL A 89 0.74 6.72 1.22
C VAL A 89 0.32 7.76 2.25
N CYS A 90 -0.81 8.43 2.03
CA CYS A 90 -1.35 9.41 2.98
C CYS A 90 -2.86 9.54 2.90
N SER A 91 -3.47 10.14 3.94
CA SER A 91 -4.74 10.85 3.85
C SER A 91 -4.44 12.34 4.07
N LEU A 92 -4.97 13.21 3.19
CA LEU A 92 -4.63 14.64 3.21
C LEU A 92 -5.27 15.38 4.39
N GLU A 93 -4.80 16.59 4.62
CA GLU A 93 -5.26 17.46 5.71
C GLU A 93 -6.78 17.60 5.73
N GLY A 94 -7.36 17.42 6.91
CA GLY A 94 -8.80 17.38 7.13
C GLY A 94 -9.41 15.97 7.06
N ASP A 95 -8.68 14.96 6.56
CA ASP A 95 -9.16 13.57 6.53
C ASP A 95 -8.37 12.69 7.52
N VAL A 96 -9.08 12.23 8.54
CA VAL A 96 -8.51 11.35 9.60
C VAL A 96 -8.73 9.86 9.35
N HIS A 97 -9.37 9.51 8.22
CA HIS A 97 -9.67 8.13 7.88
C HIS A 97 -8.43 7.48 7.22
N ASP A 98 -7.97 6.40 7.80
CA ASP A 98 -6.72 5.76 7.38
C ASP A 98 -6.84 4.28 6.96
N LEU A 99 -8.04 3.71 7.02
CA LEU A 99 -8.24 2.29 6.72
C LEU A 99 -7.84 1.94 5.28
N GLY A 100 -8.34 2.69 4.28
CA GLY A 100 -8.00 2.45 2.87
C GLY A 100 -6.50 2.56 2.61
N LYS A 101 -5.87 3.59 3.18
CA LYS A 101 -4.42 3.80 3.15
C LYS A 101 -3.66 2.62 3.77
N SER A 102 -4.12 2.12 4.92
CA SER A 102 -3.49 1.02 5.64
C SER A 102 -3.58 -0.31 4.87
N ILE A 103 -4.70 -0.56 4.19
CA ILE A 103 -4.86 -1.72 3.31
C ILE A 103 -3.90 -1.60 2.12
N LEU A 104 -3.84 -0.45 1.46
CA LEU A 104 -2.92 -0.22 0.34
C LEU A 104 -1.46 -0.40 0.76
N LYS A 105 -1.07 0.15 1.92
CA LYS A 105 0.27 -0.03 2.50
C LYS A 105 0.60 -1.51 2.66
N MET A 106 -0.30 -2.30 3.22
CA MET A 106 -0.12 -3.74 3.39
C MET A 106 0.08 -4.44 2.03
N VAL A 107 -0.79 -4.15 1.06
CA VAL A 107 -0.72 -4.77 -0.27
C VAL A 107 0.60 -4.42 -0.99
N LEU A 108 0.99 -3.15 -0.99
CA LEU A 108 2.23 -2.70 -1.62
C LEU A 108 3.47 -3.26 -0.94
N THR A 109 3.48 -3.31 0.41
CA THR A 109 4.59 -3.93 1.16
C THR A 109 4.71 -5.42 0.82
N ALA A 110 3.59 -6.13 0.73
CA ALA A 110 3.56 -7.53 0.32
C ALA A 110 4.08 -7.77 -1.10
N LYS A 111 3.92 -6.77 -1.98
CA LYS A 111 4.40 -6.79 -3.36
C LYS A 111 5.86 -6.32 -3.53
N GLY A 112 6.57 -6.00 -2.45
CA GLY A 112 7.99 -5.63 -2.45
C GLY A 112 8.27 -4.15 -2.69
N TYR A 113 7.29 -3.26 -2.49
CA TYR A 113 7.51 -1.81 -2.49
C TYR A 113 7.99 -1.32 -1.12
N ARG A 114 8.87 -0.33 -1.14
CA ARG A 114 9.18 0.48 0.04
C ARG A 114 8.02 1.47 0.25
N VAL A 115 7.23 1.28 1.30
CA VAL A 115 6.06 2.11 1.55
C VAL A 115 6.31 3.04 2.73
N ILE A 116 6.24 4.33 2.47
CA ILE A 116 6.38 5.40 3.46
C ILE A 116 4.98 5.96 3.77
N ASP A 117 4.60 5.88 5.02
CA ASP A 117 3.30 6.32 5.50
C ASP A 117 3.39 7.72 6.10
N CYS A 118 2.93 8.73 5.38
CA CYS A 118 2.85 10.12 5.86
C CYS A 118 1.72 10.35 6.89
N GLY A 119 0.95 9.31 7.19
CA GLY A 119 -0.12 9.38 8.17
C GLY A 119 -1.45 9.88 7.60
N ARG A 120 -2.30 10.30 8.50
CA ARG A 120 -3.57 10.96 8.25
C ARG A 120 -3.44 12.44 8.56
N ASP A 121 -4.38 13.25 8.07
CA ASP A 121 -4.34 14.70 8.25
C ASP A 121 -3.01 15.29 7.77
N CYS A 122 -2.52 14.80 6.62
CA CYS A 122 -1.19 15.12 6.11
C CYS A 122 -1.23 16.40 5.26
N PRO A 123 -0.50 17.46 5.65
CA PRO A 123 -0.37 18.66 4.82
C PRO A 123 0.30 18.34 3.47
N LEU A 124 -0.15 19.01 2.39
CA LEU A 124 0.42 18.84 1.05
C LEU A 124 1.93 19.12 1.00
N ASP A 125 2.39 20.13 1.72
CA ASP A 125 3.81 20.49 1.77
C ASP A 125 4.64 19.36 2.34
N LYS A 126 4.21 18.77 3.46
CA LYS A 126 4.87 17.61 4.08
C LYS A 126 4.88 16.39 3.14
N LEU A 127 3.76 16.14 2.45
CA LEU A 127 3.65 15.04 1.49
C LEU A 127 4.71 15.16 0.39
N LEU A 128 4.79 16.32 -0.26
CA LEU A 128 5.68 16.54 -1.38
C LEU A 128 7.16 16.70 -0.95
N GLU A 129 7.41 17.28 0.22
CA GLU A 129 8.75 17.29 0.81
C GLU A 129 9.25 15.87 1.07
N THR A 130 8.41 15.03 1.68
CA THR A 130 8.73 13.61 1.90
C THR A 130 8.96 12.90 0.58
N ALA A 131 8.14 13.17 -0.44
CA ALA A 131 8.28 12.58 -1.77
C ALA A 131 9.65 12.90 -2.40
N GLY A 132 10.08 14.15 -2.33
CA GLY A 132 11.40 14.56 -2.83
C GLY A 132 12.55 13.95 -2.02
N GLN A 133 12.49 14.05 -0.69
CA GLN A 133 13.54 13.52 0.19
C GLN A 133 13.74 12.01 0.05
N GLN A 134 12.66 11.28 -0.16
CA GLN A 134 12.67 9.83 -0.26
C GLN A 134 12.80 9.30 -1.69
N GLN A 135 12.93 10.21 -2.66
CA GLN A 135 12.99 9.86 -4.09
C GLN A 135 11.84 8.93 -4.49
N ALA A 136 10.61 9.33 -4.13
CA ALA A 136 9.44 8.50 -4.35
C ALA A 136 9.10 8.38 -5.84
N ASP A 137 8.71 7.16 -6.24
CA ASP A 137 8.21 6.88 -7.60
C ASP A 137 6.71 7.16 -7.70
N ALA A 138 5.99 7.06 -6.58
CA ALA A 138 4.56 7.30 -6.54
C ALA A 138 4.08 7.89 -5.20
N VAL A 139 2.95 8.59 -5.28
CA VAL A 139 2.17 9.09 -4.15
C VAL A 139 0.74 8.56 -4.27
N CYS A 140 0.24 7.92 -3.22
CA CYS A 140 -1.11 7.37 -3.15
C CYS A 140 -1.91 8.08 -2.06
N ILE A 141 -3.01 8.70 -2.46
CA ILE A 141 -3.85 9.51 -1.61
C ILE A 141 -5.17 8.78 -1.35
N SER A 142 -5.46 8.51 -0.08
CA SER A 142 -6.75 7.99 0.35
C SER A 142 -7.64 9.13 0.83
N GLY A 143 -8.88 9.22 0.31
CA GLY A 143 -9.83 10.25 0.72
C GLY A 143 -11.23 9.68 0.93
N LEU A 144 -11.76 9.82 2.16
CA LEU A 144 -13.11 9.40 2.50
C LEU A 144 -14.11 10.56 2.45
N ILE A 145 -13.64 11.79 2.61
CA ILE A 145 -14.46 13.01 2.64
C ILE A 145 -14.18 13.93 1.46
N THR A 146 -15.20 14.61 0.97
CA THR A 146 -15.09 15.42 -0.26
C THR A 146 -14.28 16.70 -0.09
N THR A 147 -14.06 17.15 1.14
CA THR A 147 -13.28 18.36 1.45
C THR A 147 -11.80 18.25 1.04
N VAL A 148 -11.27 17.03 0.81
CA VAL A 148 -9.91 16.85 0.32
C VAL A 148 -9.77 16.97 -1.20
N ILE A 149 -10.87 16.94 -1.96
CA ILE A 149 -10.83 17.00 -3.43
C ILE A 149 -10.07 18.23 -3.96
N PRO A 150 -10.28 19.45 -3.43
CA PRO A 150 -9.51 20.61 -3.87
C PRO A 150 -8.00 20.47 -3.66
N GLN A 151 -7.59 19.81 -2.58
CA GLN A 151 -6.18 19.55 -2.30
C GLN A 151 -5.59 18.53 -3.27
N VAL A 152 -6.30 17.43 -3.54
CA VAL A 152 -5.87 16.40 -4.51
C VAL A 152 -5.60 17.02 -5.89
N LYS A 153 -6.47 17.93 -6.36
CA LYS A 153 -6.32 18.64 -7.64
C LYS A 153 -5.05 19.48 -7.74
N ARG A 154 -4.49 19.91 -6.61
CA ARG A 154 -3.28 20.74 -6.54
C ARG A 154 -2.00 19.92 -6.46
N VAL A 155 -2.07 18.61 -6.14
CA VAL A 155 -0.88 17.78 -5.93
C VAL A 155 0.02 17.78 -7.17
N ARG A 156 -0.55 17.63 -8.37
CA ARG A 156 0.21 17.61 -9.63
C ARG A 156 0.95 18.92 -9.89
N GLU A 157 0.27 20.03 -9.73
CA GLU A 157 0.85 21.37 -9.93
C GLU A 157 2.00 21.61 -8.95
N LEU A 158 1.76 21.38 -7.66
CA LEU A 158 2.77 21.56 -6.62
C LEU A 158 3.94 20.56 -6.73
N ALA A 159 3.71 19.35 -7.27
CA ALA A 159 4.77 18.41 -7.57
C ALA A 159 5.67 18.92 -8.70
N GLN A 160 5.08 19.47 -9.77
CA GLN A 160 5.81 20.09 -10.87
C GLN A 160 6.66 21.27 -10.42
N GLU A 161 6.11 22.17 -9.59
CA GLU A 161 6.85 23.31 -9.02
C GLU A 161 8.09 22.89 -8.22
N ARG A 162 8.13 21.63 -7.76
CA ARG A 162 9.24 21.05 -6.96
C ARG A 162 10.14 20.10 -7.74
N GLY A 163 9.98 20.02 -9.07
CA GLY A 163 10.78 19.12 -9.92
C GLY A 163 10.45 17.63 -9.73
N LEU A 164 9.21 17.31 -9.35
CA LEU A 164 8.73 15.96 -9.09
C LEU A 164 7.73 15.49 -10.18
N GLU A 165 7.93 15.87 -11.42
CA GLU A 165 7.04 15.57 -12.55
C GLU A 165 6.96 14.07 -12.84
N HIS A 166 8.01 13.33 -12.50
CA HIS A 166 8.10 11.88 -12.72
C HIS A 166 7.18 11.06 -11.81
N ILE A 167 6.76 11.62 -10.67
CA ILE A 167 6.00 10.89 -9.66
C ILE A 167 4.60 10.53 -10.17
N LYS A 168 4.22 9.26 -10.04
CA LYS A 168 2.85 8.81 -10.27
C LYS A 168 1.95 9.22 -9.10
N ILE A 169 0.81 9.81 -9.40
CA ILE A 169 -0.16 10.24 -8.39
C ILE A 169 -1.42 9.40 -8.53
N LEU A 170 -1.73 8.66 -7.47
CA LEU A 170 -2.93 7.83 -7.38
C LEU A 170 -3.88 8.39 -6.33
N ALA A 171 -5.16 8.31 -6.62
CA ALA A 171 -6.23 8.66 -5.70
C ALA A 171 -7.16 7.47 -5.50
N GLY A 172 -7.71 7.33 -4.29
CA GLY A 172 -8.69 6.29 -3.99
C GLY A 172 -9.47 6.60 -2.72
N GLY A 173 -10.42 5.73 -2.38
CA GLY A 173 -11.32 5.94 -1.25
C GLY A 173 -12.67 6.52 -1.67
N ALA A 174 -13.67 6.45 -0.77
CA ALA A 174 -15.07 6.62 -1.12
C ALA A 174 -15.41 7.98 -1.76
N ALA A 175 -14.73 9.06 -1.36
CA ALA A 175 -14.96 10.38 -1.95
C ALA A 175 -14.24 10.55 -3.30
N LEU A 176 -13.01 10.07 -3.41
CA LEU A 176 -12.19 10.31 -4.60
C LEU A 176 -12.59 9.43 -5.79
N LYS A 177 -13.04 8.19 -5.54
CA LYS A 177 -13.51 7.30 -6.61
C LYS A 177 -14.80 7.75 -7.31
N GLN A 178 -15.47 8.80 -6.79
CA GLN A 178 -16.61 9.43 -7.45
C GLN A 178 -16.20 10.36 -8.60
N ALA A 179 -14.91 10.69 -8.72
CA ALA A 179 -14.36 11.57 -9.72
C ALA A 179 -13.45 10.81 -10.69
N THR A 180 -13.27 11.34 -11.90
CA THR A 180 -12.32 10.80 -12.87
C THR A 180 -10.89 11.24 -12.56
N ALA A 181 -9.92 10.48 -13.08
CA ALA A 181 -8.49 10.83 -12.95
C ALA A 181 -8.19 12.22 -13.54
N GLU A 182 -8.81 12.56 -14.67
CA GLU A 182 -8.71 13.87 -15.30
C GLU A 182 -9.23 14.99 -14.38
N ASN A 183 -10.39 14.80 -13.78
CA ASN A 183 -10.99 15.78 -12.86
C ASN A 183 -10.14 16.00 -11.60
N LEU A 184 -9.45 14.97 -11.12
CA LEU A 184 -8.56 15.04 -9.96
C LEU A 184 -7.13 15.44 -10.33
N LYS A 185 -6.80 15.48 -11.63
CA LYS A 185 -5.43 15.71 -12.14
C LYS A 185 -4.42 14.69 -11.61
N VAL A 186 -4.85 13.42 -11.55
CA VAL A 186 -4.02 12.29 -11.09
C VAL A 186 -3.83 11.29 -12.23
N ASP A 187 -2.88 10.37 -12.10
CA ASP A 187 -2.62 9.35 -13.12
C ASP A 187 -3.66 8.22 -13.07
N PHE A 188 -4.18 7.92 -11.87
CA PHE A 188 -5.13 6.83 -11.68
C PHE A 188 -6.06 7.10 -10.48
N VAL A 189 -7.31 6.68 -10.63
CA VAL A 189 -8.29 6.61 -9.53
C VAL A 189 -8.62 5.15 -9.29
N ALA A 190 -8.30 4.67 -8.10
CA ALA A 190 -8.47 3.28 -7.72
C ALA A 190 -9.83 3.04 -7.05
N ASP A 191 -10.56 2.02 -7.50
CA ASP A 191 -11.78 1.56 -6.85
C ASP A 191 -11.48 0.83 -5.53
N THR A 192 -10.40 0.05 -5.52
CA THR A 192 -9.90 -0.70 -4.36
C THR A 192 -8.39 -0.48 -4.17
N ALA A 193 -7.89 -0.83 -2.99
CA ALA A 193 -6.45 -0.81 -2.72
C ALA A 193 -5.67 -1.78 -3.64
N PHE A 194 -6.29 -2.87 -4.04
CA PHE A 194 -5.71 -3.85 -4.96
C PHE A 194 -5.59 -3.30 -6.38
N ASP A 195 -6.59 -2.54 -6.85
CA ASP A 195 -6.52 -1.84 -8.16
C ASP A 195 -5.36 -0.86 -8.19
N GLY A 196 -5.20 -0.07 -7.13
CA GLY A 196 -4.09 0.86 -6.99
C GLY A 196 -2.74 0.15 -7.07
N ALA A 197 -2.60 -0.99 -6.39
CA ALA A 197 -1.38 -1.78 -6.43
C ALA A 197 -1.11 -2.38 -7.82
N ARG A 198 -2.12 -2.91 -8.52
CA ARG A 198 -1.99 -3.42 -9.91
C ARG A 198 -1.56 -2.32 -10.87
N TYR A 199 -2.14 -1.13 -10.75
CA TYR A 199 -1.73 0.01 -11.56
C TYR A 199 -0.24 0.33 -11.36
N LEU A 200 0.24 0.39 -10.11
CA LEU A 200 1.65 0.67 -9.82
C LEU A 200 2.58 -0.41 -10.34
N GLU A 201 2.21 -1.69 -10.27
CA GLU A 201 3.00 -2.77 -10.89
C GLU A 201 3.18 -2.57 -12.38
N SER A 202 2.17 -2.08 -13.08
CA SER A 202 2.26 -1.79 -14.52
C SER A 202 3.00 -0.48 -14.83
N ALA A 203 2.88 0.53 -13.99
CA ALA A 203 3.38 1.87 -14.26
C ALA A 203 4.84 2.10 -13.83
N LEU A 204 5.36 1.25 -12.93
CA LEU A 204 6.71 1.31 -12.37
C LEU A 204 7.58 0.10 -12.77
N SER A 205 7.14 -0.67 -13.76
CA SER A 205 7.88 -1.83 -14.31
C SER A 205 8.96 -1.42 -15.29
#